data_b1d22ffc1cdcab25b325b30f507080ec
#
_entry.id   b1d22ffc1cdcab25b325b30f507080ec
#
_cell.length_a   1.000
_cell.length_b   1.000
_cell.length_c   1.000
_cell.angle_alpha   90.00
_cell.angle_beta   90.00
_cell.angle_gamma   90.00
#
_symmetry.space_group_name_H-M   'P 1'
#
loop_
_entity.id
_entity.type
_entity.pdbx_description
1 polymer ?
#
loop_
_entity_poly.entity_id
_entity_poly.type
_entity_poly.pdbx_seq_one_letter_code
_entity_poly.pdbx_strand_id
1 'polypeptide(L)'
;MKFLLAALLCSTLPATTMAAERPAGIAAAEAVAKAAFGADCDMNGMPEVPMAEPDGEGYGHSVYSFSYKPDYDPNGPGVQVEVYQLFCGSGAYNIRHAFVLKKSDDESPKLAAFATPDLDYSYADEEMSKLKADPKVRGFRATGLLVNATFDLEKRTITSHAAWRGIGDAWDSGEWVFRNGDFILTRFEVDPTYGDPDPAAESYVVYEVAK
;
A
#
# COMPACT_ATOMS: atom_id res chain seq x y z
N MET A 1 39.47 -20.61 62.54
CA MET A 1 38.79 -19.72 61.59
C MET A 1 38.34 -20.54 60.42
N LYS A 2 37.05 -20.80 60.28
CA LYS A 2 36.45 -21.55 59.16
C LYS A 2 35.74 -20.53 58.23
N PHE A 3 36.23 -20.40 56.99
CA PHE A 3 35.57 -19.56 55.99
C PHE A 3 34.50 -20.39 55.30
N LEU A 4 33.21 -19.98 55.37
CA LEU A 4 32.12 -20.48 54.56
C LEU A 4 32.13 -19.73 53.23
N LEU A 5 32.32 -20.44 52.13
CA LEU A 5 32.04 -19.94 50.77
C LEU A 5 30.56 -20.12 50.50
N ALA A 6 29.82 -19.01 50.32
CA ALA A 6 28.46 -19.03 49.85
C ALA A 6 28.51 -18.97 48.30
N ALA A 7 28.06 -20.04 47.65
CA ALA A 7 27.86 -20.07 46.19
C ALA A 7 26.53 -19.43 45.82
N LEU A 8 26.59 -18.31 45.08
CA LEU A 8 25.45 -17.63 44.55
C LEU A 8 25.01 -18.37 43.26
N LEU A 9 23.92 -19.13 43.28
CA LEU A 9 23.29 -19.68 42.07
C LEU A 9 22.52 -18.57 41.37
N CYS A 10 23.06 -18.09 40.24
CA CYS A 10 22.38 -17.18 39.35
C CYS A 10 21.47 -18.01 38.43
N SER A 11 20.17 -18.08 38.74
CA SER A 11 19.17 -18.73 37.86
C SER A 11 18.81 -17.79 36.70
N THR A 12 19.34 -18.07 35.51
CA THR A 12 18.91 -17.42 34.28
C THR A 12 17.57 -18.01 33.86
N LEU A 13 16.51 -17.24 33.99
CA LEU A 13 15.20 -17.54 33.36
C LEU A 13 15.34 -17.36 31.85
N PRO A 14 14.89 -18.33 31.04
CA PRO A 14 14.84 -18.14 29.59
C PRO A 14 13.79 -17.06 29.28
N ALA A 15 14.20 -16.00 28.59
CA ALA A 15 13.30 -15.05 28.00
C ALA A 15 12.54 -15.75 26.86
N THR A 16 11.30 -16.13 27.11
CA THR A 16 10.36 -16.55 26.04
C THR A 16 10.03 -15.31 25.22
N THR A 17 10.63 -15.20 24.04
CA THR A 17 10.18 -14.28 23.00
C THR A 17 8.79 -14.75 22.57
N MET A 18 7.74 -14.05 23.00
CA MET A 18 6.40 -14.25 22.46
C MET A 18 6.43 -13.71 21.03
N ALA A 19 6.25 -14.61 20.05
CA ALA A 19 5.98 -14.19 18.69
C ALA A 19 4.71 -13.33 18.72
N ALA A 20 4.74 -12.17 18.08
CA ALA A 20 3.56 -11.31 17.98
C ALA A 20 2.42 -12.11 17.33
N GLU A 21 1.25 -12.11 17.97
CA GLU A 21 0.08 -12.83 17.47
C GLU A 21 -0.36 -12.21 16.14
N ARG A 22 -0.53 -13.03 15.10
CA ARG A 22 -0.99 -12.55 13.80
C ARG A 22 -2.42 -12.02 13.94
N PRO A 23 -2.75 -10.85 13.38
CA PRO A 23 -4.09 -10.29 13.46
C PRO A 23 -5.16 -11.24 12.93
N ALA A 24 -6.32 -11.24 13.58
CA ALA A 24 -7.47 -11.99 13.11
C ALA A 24 -7.81 -11.55 11.67
N GLY A 25 -8.18 -12.50 10.81
CA GLY A 25 -8.58 -12.21 9.42
C GLY A 25 -7.44 -12.10 8.41
N ILE A 26 -6.18 -11.89 8.83
CA ILE A 26 -5.06 -11.73 7.88
C ILE A 26 -4.90 -12.92 6.93
N ALA A 27 -5.06 -14.14 7.42
CA ALA A 27 -4.94 -15.34 6.58
C ALA A 27 -6.01 -15.42 5.48
N ALA A 28 -7.23 -14.94 5.78
CA ALA A 28 -8.29 -14.86 4.78
C ALA A 28 -8.01 -13.79 3.74
N ALA A 29 -7.47 -12.63 4.16
CA ALA A 29 -7.06 -11.57 3.25
C ALA A 29 -5.90 -12.01 2.33
N GLU A 30 -4.89 -12.70 2.87
CA GLU A 30 -3.79 -13.29 2.08
C GLU A 30 -4.30 -14.30 1.04
N ALA A 31 -5.26 -15.13 1.42
CA ALA A 31 -5.87 -16.10 0.50
C ALA A 31 -6.56 -15.41 -0.68
N VAL A 32 -7.26 -14.29 -0.43
CA VAL A 32 -7.89 -13.46 -1.47
C VAL A 32 -6.83 -12.89 -2.42
N ALA A 33 -5.76 -12.30 -1.90
CA ALA A 33 -4.71 -11.73 -2.73
C ALA A 33 -3.96 -12.82 -3.54
N LYS A 34 -3.65 -13.96 -2.93
CA LYS A 34 -3.03 -15.11 -3.63
C LYS A 34 -3.91 -15.67 -4.72
N ALA A 35 -5.21 -15.76 -4.49
CA ALA A 35 -6.17 -16.25 -5.50
C ALA A 35 -6.27 -15.28 -6.69
N ALA A 36 -6.17 -13.97 -6.44
CA ALA A 36 -6.28 -12.95 -7.48
C ALA A 36 -4.99 -12.81 -8.32
N PHE A 37 -3.82 -12.89 -7.70
CA PHE A 37 -2.55 -12.52 -8.33
C PHE A 37 -1.58 -13.68 -8.52
N GLY A 38 -1.79 -14.82 -7.88
CA GLY A 38 -0.90 -15.98 -7.99
C GLY A 38 0.55 -15.61 -7.67
N ALA A 39 1.45 -15.86 -8.62
CA ALA A 39 2.87 -15.58 -8.48
C ALA A 39 3.21 -14.06 -8.48
N ASP A 40 2.31 -13.20 -8.95
CA ASP A 40 2.53 -11.74 -8.95
C ASP A 40 2.41 -11.13 -7.54
N CYS A 41 1.85 -11.89 -6.58
CA CYS A 41 1.83 -11.53 -5.16
C CYS A 41 2.67 -12.53 -4.35
N ASP A 42 3.99 -12.39 -4.44
CA ASP A 42 4.93 -13.20 -3.67
C ASP A 42 5.15 -12.59 -2.28
N MET A 43 4.59 -13.24 -1.27
CA MET A 43 4.71 -12.87 0.14
C MET A 43 5.92 -13.53 0.83
N ASN A 44 6.72 -14.34 0.12
CA ASN A 44 7.81 -15.13 0.71
C ASN A 44 9.07 -14.32 1.06
N GLY A 45 9.19 -13.10 0.65
CA GLY A 45 10.31 -12.22 1.00
C GLY A 45 10.02 -11.30 2.18
N MET A 46 8.87 -11.47 2.81
CA MET A 46 8.47 -10.67 3.96
C MET A 46 9.36 -11.03 5.16
N PRO A 47 10.06 -10.08 5.79
CA PRO A 47 10.74 -10.34 7.04
C PRO A 47 9.72 -10.84 8.06
N GLU A 48 10.13 -11.76 8.95
CA GLU A 48 9.33 -12.19 10.11
C GLU A 48 9.11 -11.05 11.12
N VAL A 49 9.02 -9.83 10.65
CA VAL A 49 8.80 -8.66 11.49
C VAL A 49 7.31 -8.59 11.78
N PRO A 50 6.93 -8.42 13.03
CA PRO A 50 5.56 -8.11 13.36
C PRO A 50 5.11 -6.90 12.55
N MET A 51 3.85 -6.92 12.12
CA MET A 51 3.13 -5.86 11.42
C MET A 51 3.88 -4.53 11.46
N ALA A 52 4.24 -3.97 10.32
CA ALA A 52 4.87 -2.67 10.29
C ALA A 52 4.06 -1.71 11.17
N GLU A 53 4.72 -1.03 12.09
CA GLU A 53 4.13 0.14 12.75
C GLU A 53 3.55 1.03 11.66
N PRO A 54 2.47 1.80 11.90
CA PRO A 54 1.81 2.63 10.89
C PRO A 54 2.76 3.53 10.08
N ASP A 55 3.95 3.80 10.62
CA ASP A 55 5.01 4.59 10.01
C ASP A 55 6.20 3.75 9.51
N GLY A 56 6.09 2.43 9.51
CA GLY A 56 7.17 1.52 9.09
C GLY A 56 7.30 1.40 7.58
N GLU A 57 8.52 1.26 7.11
CA GLU A 57 8.90 1.18 5.68
C GLU A 57 8.31 -0.03 4.95
N GLY A 58 7.03 -0.14 4.75
CA GLY A 58 6.34 -0.92 3.71
C GLY A 58 6.61 -2.42 3.52
N TYR A 59 7.53 -3.02 4.28
CA TYR A 59 7.97 -4.42 4.14
C TYR A 59 7.16 -5.41 5.01
N GLY A 60 5.90 -5.16 5.24
CA GLY A 60 5.09 -6.05 6.05
C GLY A 60 3.61 -5.96 5.69
N HIS A 61 2.81 -6.78 6.36
CA HIS A 61 1.38 -6.61 6.33
C HIS A 61 0.96 -5.62 7.41
N SER A 62 0.00 -4.76 7.10
CA SER A 62 -0.63 -3.86 8.07
C SER A 62 -2.14 -4.05 8.06
N VAL A 63 -2.77 -3.91 9.23
CA VAL A 63 -4.23 -3.96 9.35
C VAL A 63 -4.71 -2.69 10.02
N TYR A 64 -5.67 -2.05 9.38
CA TYR A 64 -6.29 -0.82 9.87
C TYR A 64 -7.79 -1.07 10.07
N SER A 65 -8.38 -0.44 11.09
CA SER A 65 -9.80 -0.56 11.38
C SER A 65 -10.42 0.81 11.61
N PHE A 66 -11.58 1.04 10.99
CA PHE A 66 -12.37 2.24 11.18
C PHE A 66 -13.84 1.95 10.92
N SER A 67 -14.71 2.91 11.24
CA SER A 67 -16.13 2.83 10.87
C SER A 67 -16.50 3.98 9.94
N TYR A 68 -17.47 3.74 9.06
CA TYR A 68 -18.09 4.78 8.24
C TYR A 68 -19.61 4.64 8.23
N LYS A 69 -20.30 5.70 7.83
CA LYS A 69 -21.72 5.68 7.54
C LYS A 69 -21.90 5.83 6.04
N PRO A 70 -22.63 4.91 5.39
CA PRO A 70 -22.93 5.04 3.96
C PRO A 70 -23.79 6.28 3.69
N ASP A 71 -23.58 6.94 2.55
CA ASP A 71 -24.36 8.12 2.17
C ASP A 71 -25.86 7.82 2.01
N TYR A 72 -26.20 6.59 1.65
CA TYR A 72 -27.60 6.15 1.53
C TYR A 72 -28.28 5.91 2.89
N ASP A 73 -27.51 5.78 3.98
CA ASP A 73 -28.04 5.62 5.36
C ASP A 73 -27.18 6.39 6.38
N PRO A 74 -27.17 7.73 6.33
CA PRO A 74 -26.33 8.55 7.19
C PRO A 74 -26.70 8.49 8.68
N ASN A 75 -27.91 8.04 9.01
CA ASN A 75 -28.42 7.92 10.37
C ASN A 75 -28.38 6.48 10.89
N GLY A 76 -28.07 5.51 10.03
CA GLY A 76 -27.98 4.10 10.35
C GLY A 76 -26.80 3.74 11.24
N PRO A 77 -26.67 2.45 11.59
CA PRO A 77 -25.49 1.94 12.27
C PRO A 77 -24.27 2.13 11.39
N GLY A 78 -23.13 2.47 12.00
CA GLY A 78 -21.87 2.52 11.27
C GLY A 78 -21.43 1.13 10.79
N VAL A 79 -20.87 1.05 9.60
CA VAL A 79 -20.24 -0.15 9.05
C VAL A 79 -18.78 -0.17 9.49
N GLN A 80 -18.36 -1.24 10.16
CA GLN A 80 -16.94 -1.44 10.49
C GLN A 80 -16.20 -1.94 9.25
N VAL A 81 -15.00 -1.42 9.04
CA VAL A 81 -14.11 -1.80 7.93
C VAL A 81 -12.75 -2.16 8.48
N GLU A 82 -12.24 -3.30 8.05
CA GLU A 82 -10.85 -3.69 8.18
C GLU A 82 -10.18 -3.55 6.82
N VAL A 83 -9.07 -2.84 6.76
CA VAL A 83 -8.22 -2.67 5.58
C VAL A 83 -6.94 -3.46 5.82
N TYR A 84 -6.71 -4.48 5.03
CA TYR A 84 -5.49 -5.28 5.03
C TYR A 84 -4.59 -4.78 3.91
N GLN A 85 -3.50 -4.10 4.26
CA GLN A 85 -2.42 -3.77 3.33
C GLN A 85 -1.44 -4.95 3.34
N LEU A 86 -1.35 -5.67 2.23
CA LEU A 86 -0.56 -6.88 2.11
C LEU A 86 0.67 -6.62 1.25
N PHE A 87 1.84 -6.96 1.76
CA PHE A 87 3.06 -7.02 0.96
C PHE A 87 2.91 -8.11 -0.11
N CYS A 88 3.19 -7.77 -1.37
CA CYS A 88 3.10 -8.66 -2.53
C CYS A 88 4.43 -8.72 -3.33
N GLY A 89 5.54 -8.60 -2.63
CA GLY A 89 6.87 -8.67 -3.23
C GLY A 89 7.50 -7.31 -3.46
N SER A 90 8.80 -7.32 -3.66
CA SER A 90 9.60 -6.12 -3.91
C SER A 90 10.52 -6.29 -5.12
N GLY A 91 10.77 -5.21 -5.83
CA GLY A 91 11.85 -5.04 -6.77
C GLY A 91 13.03 -4.29 -6.13
N ALA A 92 13.93 -3.76 -6.95
CA ALA A 92 15.11 -3.03 -6.45
C ALA A 92 14.75 -1.71 -5.74
N TYR A 93 13.60 -1.11 -6.07
CA TYR A 93 13.17 0.22 -5.61
C TYR A 93 11.64 0.37 -5.50
N ASN A 94 10.90 -0.68 -5.81
CA ASN A 94 9.44 -0.69 -5.75
C ASN A 94 8.95 -1.86 -4.91
N ILE A 95 8.07 -1.59 -3.96
CA ILE A 95 7.36 -2.58 -3.15
C ILE A 95 5.93 -2.64 -3.66
N ARG A 96 5.41 -3.84 -3.89
CA ARG A 96 4.02 -4.04 -4.33
C ARG A 96 3.13 -4.37 -3.15
N HIS A 97 1.96 -3.73 -3.12
CA HIS A 97 0.95 -3.96 -2.11
C HIS A 97 -0.38 -4.32 -2.75
N ALA A 98 -1.06 -5.32 -2.19
CA ALA A 98 -2.47 -5.56 -2.39
C ALA A 98 -3.24 -5.01 -1.19
N PHE A 99 -4.46 -4.52 -1.42
CA PHE A 99 -5.37 -4.12 -0.36
C PHE A 99 -6.61 -4.99 -0.40
N VAL A 100 -6.98 -5.52 0.76
CA VAL A 100 -8.16 -6.33 0.93
C VAL A 100 -9.04 -5.67 1.98
N LEU A 101 -10.33 -5.55 1.68
CA LEU A 101 -11.33 -4.94 2.57
C LEU A 101 -12.22 -6.03 3.16
N LYS A 102 -12.53 -5.93 4.44
CA LYS A 102 -13.58 -6.69 5.11
C LYS A 102 -14.50 -5.72 5.84
N LYS A 103 -15.71 -5.59 5.35
CA LYS A 103 -16.76 -4.81 6.01
C LYS A 103 -17.58 -5.73 6.92
N SER A 104 -18.16 -5.17 7.98
CA SER A 104 -18.95 -5.94 8.95
C SER A 104 -20.20 -6.60 8.34
N ASP A 105 -20.69 -6.07 7.21
CA ASP A 105 -21.83 -6.57 6.44
C ASP A 105 -21.42 -7.50 5.27
N ASP A 106 -20.13 -7.69 5.01
CA ASP A 106 -19.64 -8.63 4.01
C ASP A 106 -19.56 -10.05 4.60
N GLU A 107 -19.82 -11.09 3.79
CA GLU A 107 -19.60 -12.48 4.18
C GLU A 107 -18.11 -12.83 4.22
N SER A 108 -17.32 -12.29 3.28
CA SER A 108 -15.89 -12.57 3.14
C SER A 108 -15.11 -11.32 2.77
N PRO A 109 -13.78 -11.29 3.02
CA PRO A 109 -12.92 -10.22 2.53
C PRO A 109 -12.94 -10.12 1.01
N LYS A 110 -12.77 -8.91 0.49
CA LYS A 110 -12.78 -8.61 -0.95
C LYS A 110 -11.54 -7.82 -1.34
N LEU A 111 -10.97 -8.13 -2.48
CA LEU A 111 -9.87 -7.37 -3.05
C LEU A 111 -10.34 -5.96 -3.39
N ALA A 112 -9.58 -4.94 -2.99
CA ALA A 112 -9.78 -3.58 -3.45
C ALA A 112 -9.27 -3.45 -4.90
N ALA A 113 -10.00 -2.69 -5.71
CA ALA A 113 -9.60 -2.35 -7.06
C ALA A 113 -9.43 -0.82 -7.16
N PHE A 114 -8.37 -0.40 -7.82
CA PHE A 114 -7.98 0.99 -7.93
C PHE A 114 -8.06 1.44 -9.39
N ALA A 115 -8.81 2.50 -9.64
CA ALA A 115 -8.81 3.14 -10.95
C ALA A 115 -7.45 3.82 -11.18
N THR A 116 -6.82 3.59 -12.32
CA THR A 116 -5.62 4.28 -12.77
C THR A 116 -5.82 4.81 -14.18
N PRO A 117 -5.39 6.03 -14.51
CA PRO A 117 -5.50 6.56 -15.86
C PRO A 117 -4.72 5.71 -16.88
N ASP A 118 -5.30 5.52 -18.04
CA ASP A 118 -4.59 5.09 -19.25
C ASP A 118 -4.18 6.34 -20.02
N LEU A 119 -2.86 6.53 -20.17
CA LEU A 119 -2.30 7.78 -20.68
C LEU A 119 -1.86 7.65 -22.13
N ASP A 120 -2.08 8.73 -22.88
CA ASP A 120 -1.55 8.94 -24.22
C ASP A 120 -0.51 10.07 -24.18
N TYR A 121 0.73 9.73 -24.53
CA TYR A 121 1.83 10.68 -24.65
C TYR A 121 2.87 10.18 -25.65
N SER A 122 3.71 11.07 -26.15
CA SER A 122 4.82 10.72 -27.05
C SER A 122 6.00 11.65 -26.84
N TYR A 123 7.20 11.12 -27.10
CA TYR A 123 8.44 11.84 -26.92
C TYR A 123 8.84 12.63 -28.17
N ALA A 124 9.49 13.77 -27.93
CA ALA A 124 10.04 14.64 -28.97
C ALA A 124 11.46 14.23 -29.37
N ASP A 125 12.17 13.48 -28.51
CA ASP A 125 13.55 13.04 -28.67
C ASP A 125 13.68 11.52 -28.46
N GLU A 126 14.82 10.95 -28.88
CA GLU A 126 15.13 9.52 -28.73
C GLU A 126 15.51 9.17 -27.28
N GLU A 127 16.02 10.10 -26.52
CA GLU A 127 16.37 9.97 -25.11
C GLU A 127 15.15 9.91 -24.20
N MET A 128 13.95 10.17 -24.75
CA MET A 128 12.68 10.23 -24.01
C MET A 128 12.69 11.30 -22.88
N SER A 129 13.46 12.37 -23.05
CA SER A 129 13.65 13.41 -22.05
C SER A 129 12.64 14.56 -22.20
N LYS A 130 11.92 14.64 -23.33
CA LYS A 130 10.94 15.68 -23.63
C LYS A 130 9.69 15.12 -24.25
N LEU A 131 8.54 15.58 -23.81
CA LEU A 131 7.27 15.26 -24.44
C LEU A 131 7.00 16.18 -25.64
N LYS A 132 6.26 15.67 -26.64
CA LYS A 132 5.70 16.49 -27.73
C LYS A 132 4.52 17.35 -27.27
N ALA A 133 3.77 16.89 -26.28
CA ALA A 133 2.64 17.58 -25.67
C ALA A 133 2.35 16.93 -24.32
N ASP A 134 1.59 17.62 -23.48
CA ASP A 134 1.16 17.12 -22.16
C ASP A 134 0.43 15.78 -22.29
N PRO A 135 0.64 14.85 -21.32
CA PRO A 135 -0.06 13.56 -21.30
C PRO A 135 -1.58 13.75 -21.24
N LYS A 136 -2.31 12.90 -21.96
CA LYS A 136 -3.78 12.93 -21.97
C LYS A 136 -4.36 11.62 -21.47
N VAL A 137 -5.42 11.70 -20.68
CA VAL A 137 -6.18 10.53 -20.25
C VAL A 137 -7.07 10.04 -21.40
N ARG A 138 -6.86 8.78 -21.83
CA ARG A 138 -7.71 8.09 -22.82
C ARG A 138 -8.85 7.33 -22.17
N GLY A 139 -8.67 6.92 -20.93
CA GLY A 139 -9.62 6.13 -20.16
C GLY A 139 -9.03 5.72 -18.82
N PHE A 140 -9.67 4.76 -18.16
CA PHE A 140 -9.21 4.23 -16.88
C PHE A 140 -9.16 2.71 -16.95
N ARG A 141 -8.16 2.14 -16.29
CA ARG A 141 -8.06 0.71 -16.02
C ARG A 141 -8.19 0.46 -14.52
N ALA A 142 -8.53 -0.75 -14.12
CA ALA A 142 -8.49 -1.19 -12.74
C ALA A 142 -7.20 -1.95 -12.47
N THR A 143 -6.55 -1.67 -11.35
CA THR A 143 -5.46 -2.46 -10.80
C THR A 143 -5.79 -2.90 -9.39
N GLY A 144 -5.31 -4.07 -8.97
CA GLY A 144 -5.41 -4.53 -7.59
C GLY A 144 -4.07 -4.48 -6.85
N LEU A 145 -2.97 -4.14 -7.56
CA LEU A 145 -1.65 -3.95 -6.96
C LEU A 145 -1.22 -2.50 -7.11
N LEU A 146 -0.82 -1.90 -6.00
CA LEU A 146 -0.22 -0.57 -5.95
C LEU A 146 1.25 -0.67 -5.57
N VAL A 147 2.04 0.32 -5.98
CA VAL A 147 3.49 0.36 -5.74
C VAL A 147 3.80 1.40 -4.69
N ASN A 148 4.69 1.06 -3.74
CA ASN A 148 5.11 1.91 -2.62
C ASN A 148 3.91 2.62 -1.97
N ALA A 149 2.84 1.84 -1.74
CA ALA A 149 1.58 2.39 -1.26
C ALA A 149 1.57 2.49 0.26
N THR A 150 0.93 3.54 0.78
CA THR A 150 0.67 3.75 2.20
C THR A 150 -0.80 4.09 2.43
N PHE A 151 -1.34 3.65 3.57
CA PHE A 151 -2.69 4.00 3.99
C PHE A 151 -2.66 4.94 5.19
N ASP A 152 -3.18 6.15 5.00
CA ASP A 152 -3.41 7.13 6.06
C ASP A 152 -4.79 6.84 6.69
N LEU A 153 -4.78 6.34 7.93
CA LEU A 153 -6.01 5.97 8.65
C LEU A 153 -6.89 7.18 9.00
N GLU A 154 -6.27 8.31 9.31
CA GLU A 154 -7.00 9.53 9.69
C GLU A 154 -7.77 10.10 8.50
N LYS A 155 -7.09 10.22 7.36
CA LYS A 155 -7.69 10.70 6.11
C LYS A 155 -8.46 9.62 5.35
N ARG A 156 -8.26 8.35 5.71
CA ARG A 156 -8.77 7.16 4.99
C ARG A 156 -8.37 7.19 3.52
N THR A 157 -7.12 7.49 3.28
CA THR A 157 -6.56 7.72 1.95
C THR A 157 -5.42 6.76 1.70
N ILE A 158 -5.39 6.14 0.53
CA ILE A 158 -4.23 5.41 0.03
C ILE A 158 -3.50 6.33 -0.94
N THR A 159 -2.18 6.43 -0.77
CA THR A 159 -1.28 7.04 -1.74
C THR A 159 -0.35 5.98 -2.30
N SER A 160 0.08 6.12 -3.55
CA SER A 160 1.12 5.30 -4.16
C SER A 160 2.11 6.15 -4.94
N HIS A 161 3.33 5.63 -5.07
CA HIS A 161 4.36 6.24 -5.90
C HIS A 161 5.19 5.14 -6.58
N ALA A 162 5.09 5.03 -7.89
CA ALA A 162 5.78 4.03 -8.68
C ALA A 162 6.93 4.67 -9.46
N ALA A 163 8.18 4.39 -9.08
CA ALA A 163 9.33 4.73 -9.90
C ALA A 163 9.40 3.76 -11.09
N TRP A 164 9.52 4.28 -12.32
CA TRP A 164 9.59 3.43 -13.51
C TRP A 164 10.98 2.85 -13.72
N ARG A 165 11.99 3.49 -13.14
CA ARG A 165 13.35 2.96 -13.03
C ARG A 165 14.07 3.46 -11.76
N GLY A 166 15.21 2.85 -11.43
CA GLY A 166 15.86 3.00 -10.12
C GLY A 166 16.37 4.39 -9.76
N ILE A 167 16.62 5.27 -10.73
CA ILE A 167 17.03 6.64 -10.46
C ILE A 167 15.85 7.57 -10.16
N GLY A 168 14.60 7.12 -10.38
CA GLY A 168 13.39 7.83 -9.99
C GLY A 168 13.07 9.08 -10.81
N ASP A 169 13.63 9.18 -12.01
CA ASP A 169 13.40 10.28 -12.93
C ASP A 169 12.05 10.22 -13.64
N ALA A 170 11.56 9.02 -13.94
CA ALA A 170 10.21 8.79 -14.45
C ALA A 170 9.38 8.05 -13.42
N TRP A 171 8.16 8.53 -13.15
CA TRP A 171 7.33 7.99 -12.09
C TRP A 171 5.84 8.31 -12.30
N ASP A 172 4.98 7.61 -11.57
CA ASP A 172 3.59 7.99 -11.37
C ASP A 172 3.20 7.93 -9.89
N SER A 173 2.19 8.72 -9.51
CA SER A 173 1.64 8.79 -8.16
C SER A 173 0.14 8.91 -8.20
N GLY A 174 -0.53 8.15 -7.34
CA GLY A 174 -1.98 8.15 -7.20
C GLY A 174 -2.45 8.40 -5.77
N GLU A 175 -3.64 9.00 -5.64
CA GLU A 175 -4.34 9.19 -4.38
C GLU A 175 -5.77 8.66 -4.50
N TRP A 176 -6.16 7.76 -3.59
CA TRP A 176 -7.52 7.20 -3.51
C TRP A 176 -8.09 7.40 -2.12
N VAL A 177 -9.26 8.01 -2.05
CA VAL A 177 -9.99 8.26 -0.79
C VAL A 177 -11.09 7.23 -0.62
N PHE A 178 -11.21 6.68 0.60
CA PHE A 178 -12.31 5.79 0.93
C PHE A 178 -13.64 6.53 0.97
N ARG A 179 -14.60 6.11 0.16
CA ARG A 179 -15.97 6.65 0.10
C ARG A 179 -16.97 5.52 -0.12
N ASN A 180 -17.99 5.46 0.69
CA ASN A 180 -19.12 4.51 0.54
C ASN A 180 -18.74 3.04 0.39
N GLY A 181 -17.61 2.65 0.99
CA GLY A 181 -17.19 1.26 0.99
C GLY A 181 -16.10 0.90 -0.02
N ASP A 182 -15.65 1.85 -0.84
CA ASP A 182 -14.62 1.66 -1.86
C ASP A 182 -13.59 2.79 -1.87
N PHE A 183 -12.44 2.55 -2.50
CA PHE A 183 -11.41 3.56 -2.74
C PHE A 183 -11.61 4.23 -4.11
N ILE A 184 -11.83 5.54 -4.09
CA ILE A 184 -12.11 6.35 -5.27
C ILE A 184 -10.89 7.20 -5.59
N LEU A 185 -10.40 7.13 -6.83
CA LEU A 185 -9.29 7.96 -7.31
C LEU A 185 -9.66 9.44 -7.19
N THR A 186 -8.82 10.23 -6.52
CA THR A 186 -9.00 11.67 -6.35
C THR A 186 -7.91 12.49 -7.03
N ARG A 187 -6.70 11.93 -7.18
CA ARG A 187 -5.59 12.60 -7.86
C ARG A 187 -4.68 11.56 -8.51
N PHE A 188 -4.19 11.89 -9.71
CA PHE A 188 -3.13 11.14 -10.36
C PHE A 188 -2.16 12.09 -11.06
N GLU A 189 -0.88 11.87 -10.81
CA GLU A 189 0.21 12.67 -11.31
C GLU A 189 1.27 11.77 -11.95
N VAL A 190 1.91 12.25 -12.99
CA VAL A 190 2.93 11.50 -13.71
C VAL A 190 4.06 12.42 -14.18
N ASP A 191 5.27 11.95 -14.08
CA ASP A 191 6.40 12.40 -14.88
C ASP A 191 6.86 11.23 -15.75
N PRO A 192 6.53 11.22 -17.04
CA PRO A 192 6.91 10.14 -17.93
C PRO A 192 8.26 10.38 -18.61
N THR A 193 9.02 11.41 -18.22
CA THR A 193 10.30 11.76 -18.86
C THR A 193 11.50 11.08 -18.19
N TYR A 194 12.52 10.83 -18.99
CA TYR A 194 13.75 10.19 -18.54
C TYR A 194 14.94 11.16 -18.64
N GLY A 195 15.89 11.08 -17.71
CA GLY A 195 17.20 11.72 -17.88
C GLY A 195 17.67 12.59 -16.74
N ASP A 196 16.85 13.37 -16.08
CA ASP A 196 17.26 14.19 -14.94
C ASP A 196 16.34 13.92 -13.74
N PRO A 197 16.87 13.38 -12.63
CA PRO A 197 16.09 13.21 -11.41
C PRO A 197 15.90 14.54 -10.66
N ASP A 198 15.86 15.68 -11.33
CA ASP A 198 15.57 16.97 -10.70
C ASP A 198 14.15 16.92 -10.11
N PRO A 199 13.98 17.05 -8.78
CA PRO A 199 12.65 17.11 -8.17
C PRO A 199 11.85 18.34 -8.57
N ALA A 200 12.45 19.31 -9.29
CA ALA A 200 11.78 20.42 -9.95
C ALA A 200 11.42 20.11 -11.41
N ALA A 201 11.67 18.88 -11.90
CA ALA A 201 11.24 18.46 -13.22
C ALA A 201 9.71 18.56 -13.33
N GLU A 202 9.23 18.89 -14.52
CA GLU A 202 7.83 19.17 -14.79
C GLU A 202 7.01 17.89 -14.71
N SER A 203 6.24 17.70 -13.62
CA SER A 203 5.24 16.66 -13.51
C SER A 203 3.87 17.14 -13.98
N TYR A 204 3.01 16.22 -14.36
CA TYR A 204 1.68 16.49 -14.91
C TYR A 204 0.60 15.89 -14.02
N VAL A 205 -0.26 16.74 -13.43
CA VAL A 205 -1.50 16.29 -12.81
C VAL A 205 -2.49 15.98 -13.92
N VAL A 206 -2.66 14.70 -14.22
CA VAL A 206 -3.49 14.22 -15.34
C VAL A 206 -4.93 13.95 -14.93
N TYR A 207 -5.19 13.81 -13.64
CA TYR A 207 -6.52 13.67 -13.06
C TYR A 207 -6.58 14.27 -11.67
N GLU A 208 -7.60 15.07 -11.41
CA GLU A 208 -7.90 15.62 -10.08
C GLU A 208 -9.40 15.90 -9.95
N VAL A 209 -9.98 15.45 -8.84
CA VAL A 209 -11.38 15.78 -8.50
C VAL A 209 -11.41 17.18 -7.91
N ALA A 210 -12.26 18.04 -8.46
CA ALA A 210 -12.50 19.37 -7.88
C ALA A 210 -12.97 19.23 -6.41
N LYS A 211 -12.37 20.00 -5.53
CA LYS A 211 -12.71 20.04 -4.10
C LYS A 211 -13.97 20.83 -3.85
#